data_3ec377e718b12e6dabd254d18c31fa9f
#
_entry.id   3ec377e718b12e6dabd254d18c31fa9f
#
_cell.length_a   1.000
_cell.length_b   1.000
_cell.length_c   1.000
_cell.angle_alpha   90.00
_cell.angle_beta   90.00
_cell.angle_gamma   90.00
#
_symmetry.space_group_name_H-M   'P 1'
#
loop_
_entity.id
_entity.type
_entity.pdbx_description
1 polymer ?
#
loop_
_entity_poly.entity_id
_entity_poly.type
_entity_poly.pdbx_seq_one_letter_code
_entity_poly.pdbx_strand_id
1 'polypeptide(L)'
;MINLRPAKSVQGKVELPVSPDMLYMAALGACAASKRINVCGVGATGVVDDIIKSLQSHASIQSDGSMLHVDPLSVNDPGILLALPESLLPYRSIYLFMGLGMGKTVTARSISEKQIQDAIAQGKRMGITVEAVQVDDMTGLRATYFDSGIAESANIGEDDCTALLAFLFGKGEKLTFTITDYHLSTPLRQLAGALGLTLNAKLSTSGGNNDFMAKRLRFLQGKQRDSSSQSLMYVVETDFSKGNVTASDNGDDAGKPVNIVIPGDEILAAALITLKCLIPKGEFEISNVPMENWASQAMQFIKKTDCKLNTHDDGKTSFGVCGTVSVKKGDGYGRKVRCAPLYQYIGQLPCMAVTAAFSQGKSVFRELGVLRSFEPDGIDQLEKCLRPLGVRHGEMPDGIVMEGAKDFDGFDLWDPLPAHIAVAFCAAGLKCLGKTSVADEHIAARWPNFETMINEICEFRNK
;
A
#
# COMPACT_ATOMS: atom_id res chain seq x y z
N MET A 1 3.99 14.38 20.52
CA MET A 1 3.11 15.41 19.89
C MET A 1 3.92 16.28 18.98
N ILE A 2 3.61 16.28 17.69
CA ILE A 2 4.16 17.25 16.72
C ILE A 2 3.33 18.53 16.79
N ASN A 3 4.00 19.66 17.10
CA ASN A 3 3.37 20.97 17.15
C ASN A 3 3.68 21.74 15.87
N LEU A 4 2.67 21.90 15.04
CA LEU A 4 2.77 22.50 13.72
C LEU A 4 2.34 23.99 13.74
N ARG A 5 3.11 24.82 13.07
CA ARG A 5 2.77 26.21 12.79
C ARG A 5 2.38 26.36 11.31
N PRO A 6 1.49 27.30 10.97
CA PRO A 6 1.14 27.57 9.59
C PRO A 6 2.39 27.83 8.73
N ALA A 7 2.54 27.07 7.66
CA ALA A 7 3.62 27.29 6.72
C ALA A 7 3.23 28.32 5.65
N LYS A 8 4.20 29.11 5.22
CA LYS A 8 4.09 30.15 4.18
C LYS A 8 4.52 29.62 2.82
N SER A 9 5.54 28.78 2.80
CA SER A 9 6.07 28.14 1.60
C SER A 9 6.67 26.78 1.92
N VAL A 10 6.74 25.92 0.90
CA VAL A 10 7.42 24.62 0.94
C VAL A 10 8.45 24.60 -0.17
N GLN A 11 9.74 24.40 0.19
CA GLN A 11 10.86 24.49 -0.76
C GLN A 11 11.97 23.51 -0.45
N GLY A 12 12.82 23.25 -1.44
CA GLY A 12 13.97 22.36 -1.29
C GLY A 12 13.77 21.04 -2.03
N LYS A 13 14.59 20.07 -1.66
CA LYS A 13 14.58 18.70 -2.24
C LYS A 13 14.53 17.69 -1.11
N VAL A 14 13.70 16.68 -1.27
CA VAL A 14 13.62 15.54 -0.36
C VAL A 14 13.79 14.26 -1.15
N GLU A 15 14.72 13.43 -0.74
CA GLU A 15 14.79 12.04 -1.17
C GLU A 15 14.02 11.18 -0.18
N LEU A 16 13.06 10.42 -0.68
CA LEU A 16 12.24 9.56 0.18
C LEU A 16 13.07 8.41 0.74
N PRO A 17 12.93 8.09 2.03
CA PRO A 17 13.42 6.84 2.56
C PRO A 17 12.72 5.66 1.88
N VAL A 18 13.35 4.48 1.89
CA VAL A 18 12.75 3.27 1.32
C VAL A 18 11.42 2.92 2.00
N SER A 19 10.49 2.35 1.24
CA SER A 19 9.20 1.90 1.77
C SER A 19 9.38 0.74 2.75
N PRO A 20 9.01 0.89 4.03
CA PRO A 20 9.05 -0.20 5.00
C PRO A 20 8.13 -1.36 4.61
N ASP A 21 7.00 -1.08 3.98
CA ASP A 21 6.05 -2.08 3.50
C ASP A 21 6.68 -2.94 2.40
N MET A 22 7.34 -2.32 1.43
CA MET A 22 8.02 -3.06 0.36
C MET A 22 9.25 -3.81 0.88
N LEU A 23 9.93 -3.26 1.87
CA LEU A 23 11.03 -3.93 2.56
C LEU A 23 10.56 -5.23 3.24
N TYR A 24 9.46 -5.15 4.01
CA TYR A 24 8.87 -6.33 4.65
C TYR A 24 8.38 -7.35 3.62
N MET A 25 7.70 -6.88 2.56
CA MET A 25 7.24 -7.74 1.47
C MET A 25 8.39 -8.48 0.80
N ALA A 26 9.52 -7.80 0.54
CA ALA A 26 10.71 -8.41 -0.04
C ALA A 26 11.31 -9.47 0.88
N ALA A 27 11.45 -9.18 2.17
CA ALA A 27 12.03 -10.09 3.15
C ALA A 27 11.13 -11.33 3.38
N LEU A 28 9.82 -11.12 3.55
CA LEU A 28 8.85 -12.22 3.69
C LEU A 28 8.77 -13.06 2.39
N GLY A 29 8.78 -12.40 1.23
CA GLY A 29 8.78 -13.06 -0.07
C GLY A 29 10.06 -13.88 -0.31
N ALA A 30 11.21 -13.42 0.15
CA ALA A 30 12.45 -14.18 0.13
C ALA A 30 12.35 -15.47 0.96
N CYS A 31 11.77 -15.37 2.17
CA CYS A 31 11.48 -16.54 3.02
C CYS A 31 10.54 -17.51 2.31
N ALA A 32 9.45 -17.02 1.71
CA ALA A 32 8.48 -17.82 0.99
C ALA A 32 9.09 -18.54 -0.22
N ALA A 33 9.91 -17.83 -0.99
CA ALA A 33 10.60 -18.37 -2.17
C ALA A 33 11.86 -19.19 -1.84
N SER A 34 12.30 -19.21 -0.56
CA SER A 34 13.55 -19.82 -0.12
C SER A 34 14.78 -19.28 -0.89
N LYS A 35 14.79 -17.96 -1.17
CA LYS A 35 15.85 -17.26 -1.90
C LYS A 35 16.56 -16.26 -1.02
N ARG A 36 17.89 -16.26 -1.06
CA ARG A 36 18.71 -15.23 -0.42
C ARG A 36 18.56 -13.91 -1.17
N ILE A 37 18.40 -12.81 -0.43
CA ILE A 37 18.34 -11.47 -1.02
C ILE A 37 19.27 -10.50 -0.28
N ASN A 38 19.73 -9.50 -1.04
CA ASN A 38 20.34 -8.29 -0.52
C ASN A 38 19.42 -7.12 -0.84
N VAL A 39 19.00 -6.37 0.15
CA VAL A 39 18.18 -5.19 -0.03
C VAL A 39 19.06 -3.95 0.13
N CYS A 40 19.15 -3.15 -0.92
CA CYS A 40 19.99 -1.95 -0.98
C CYS A 40 19.21 -0.70 -0.54
N GLY A 41 19.94 0.27 0.04
CA GLY A 41 19.40 1.57 0.39
C GLY A 41 18.52 1.60 1.65
N VAL A 42 18.66 0.59 2.51
CA VAL A 42 17.94 0.51 3.78
C VAL A 42 18.55 1.51 4.76
N GLY A 43 18.33 2.80 4.53
CA GLY A 43 18.69 3.85 5.49
C GLY A 43 17.93 3.70 6.82
N ALA A 44 18.13 4.63 7.75
CA ALA A 44 17.46 4.64 9.06
C ALA A 44 15.92 4.74 8.90
N THR A 45 15.26 3.62 8.64
CA THR A 45 13.81 3.50 8.83
C THR A 45 13.57 2.91 10.21
N GLY A 46 12.73 3.56 11.03
CA GLY A 46 12.48 3.13 12.41
C GLY A 46 11.80 1.76 12.54
N VAL A 47 11.41 1.13 11.42
CA VAL A 47 10.71 -0.17 11.40
C VAL A 47 11.61 -1.36 11.04
N VAL A 48 12.90 -1.16 10.76
CA VAL A 48 13.81 -2.27 10.41
C VAL A 48 13.92 -3.30 11.55
N ASP A 49 14.00 -2.82 12.79
CA ASP A 49 14.07 -3.70 13.97
C ASP A 49 12.80 -4.54 14.13
N ASP A 50 11.63 -3.98 13.84
CA ASP A 50 10.36 -4.71 13.90
C ASP A 50 10.26 -5.77 12.79
N ILE A 51 10.79 -5.47 11.60
CA ILE A 51 10.91 -6.43 10.50
C ILE A 51 11.84 -7.58 10.90
N ILE A 52 13.00 -7.27 11.45
CA ILE A 52 13.95 -8.27 11.91
C ILE A 52 13.32 -9.17 12.99
N LYS A 53 12.68 -8.59 14.00
CA LYS A 53 11.99 -9.33 15.07
C LYS A 53 10.89 -10.24 14.52
N SER A 54 10.08 -9.75 13.58
CA SER A 54 9.00 -10.51 12.96
C SER A 54 9.50 -11.74 12.20
N LEU A 55 10.65 -11.63 11.54
CA LEU A 55 11.19 -12.66 10.64
C LEU A 55 12.34 -13.48 11.24
N GLN A 56 12.81 -13.17 12.46
CA GLN A 56 13.99 -13.84 13.08
C GLN A 56 13.87 -15.36 13.18
N SER A 57 12.67 -15.90 13.28
CA SER A 57 12.42 -17.35 13.29
C SER A 57 12.35 -17.96 11.87
N HIS A 58 12.37 -17.14 10.82
CA HIS A 58 12.19 -17.54 9.42
C HIS A 58 13.42 -17.23 8.56
N ALA A 59 14.25 -16.29 8.98
CA ALA A 59 15.46 -15.90 8.26
C ALA A 59 16.56 -15.45 9.24
N SER A 60 17.80 -15.64 8.84
CA SER A 60 18.94 -14.89 9.38
C SER A 60 18.97 -13.54 8.67
N ILE A 61 18.81 -12.46 9.43
CA ILE A 61 18.79 -11.10 8.90
C ILE A 61 19.93 -10.31 9.51
N GLN A 62 20.79 -9.75 8.65
CA GLN A 62 21.94 -8.94 9.04
C GLN A 62 21.89 -7.59 8.32
N SER A 63 22.17 -6.51 9.04
CA SER A 63 22.24 -5.17 8.47
C SER A 63 23.64 -4.60 8.64
N ASP A 64 24.22 -4.03 7.59
CA ASP A 64 25.47 -3.27 7.66
C ASP A 64 25.25 -1.74 7.66
N GLY A 65 24.00 -1.31 7.84
CA GLY A 65 23.58 0.10 7.85
C GLY A 65 23.21 0.65 6.48
N SER A 66 23.65 0.04 5.39
CA SER A 66 23.31 0.42 4.01
C SER A 66 22.57 -0.68 3.25
N MET A 67 22.74 -1.91 3.69
CA MET A 67 22.19 -3.12 3.06
C MET A 67 21.63 -4.06 4.12
N LEU A 68 20.51 -4.70 3.79
CA LEU A 68 19.92 -5.77 4.58
C LEU A 68 20.11 -7.10 3.86
N HIS A 69 20.81 -8.02 4.50
CA HIS A 69 21.00 -9.40 4.02
C HIS A 69 19.94 -10.29 4.64
N VAL A 70 19.14 -10.94 3.82
CA VAL A 70 18.10 -11.88 4.27
C VAL A 70 18.43 -13.27 3.75
N ASP A 71 18.71 -14.18 4.65
CA ASP A 71 19.01 -15.60 4.36
C ASP A 71 17.91 -16.49 4.99
N PRO A 72 16.98 -17.01 4.18
CA PRO A 72 15.88 -17.83 4.66
C PRO A 72 16.35 -19.08 5.38
N LEU A 73 15.80 -19.37 6.55
CA LEU A 73 16.03 -20.60 7.26
C LEU A 73 15.13 -21.73 6.67
N SER A 74 15.69 -22.92 6.54
CA SER A 74 14.92 -24.10 6.13
C SER A 74 14.08 -24.63 7.31
N VAL A 75 13.01 -23.89 7.65
CA VAL A 75 12.15 -24.23 8.78
C VAL A 75 10.87 -24.85 8.28
N ASN A 76 10.74 -26.17 8.46
CA ASN A 76 9.52 -26.92 8.10
C ASN A 76 8.53 -27.09 9.27
N ASP A 77 8.74 -26.37 10.37
CA ASP A 77 7.86 -26.48 11.54
C ASP A 77 6.61 -25.57 11.38
N PRO A 78 5.41 -26.16 11.26
CA PRO A 78 4.16 -25.39 11.18
C PRO A 78 3.78 -24.71 12.50
N GLY A 79 4.42 -25.04 13.61
CA GLY A 79 4.23 -24.42 14.92
C GLY A 79 4.92 -23.05 15.07
N ILE A 80 5.81 -22.68 14.12
CA ILE A 80 6.51 -21.40 14.19
C ILE A 80 5.58 -20.27 13.84
N LEU A 81 5.51 -19.28 14.75
CA LEU A 81 4.69 -18.10 14.63
C LEU A 81 5.31 -17.07 13.69
N LEU A 82 4.50 -16.51 12.80
CA LEU A 82 4.79 -15.30 12.07
C LEU A 82 4.01 -14.15 12.69
N ALA A 83 4.67 -13.30 13.47
CA ALA A 83 4.06 -12.11 14.03
C ALA A 83 4.12 -10.95 13.03
N LEU A 84 2.97 -10.45 12.57
CA LEU A 84 2.94 -9.31 11.65
C LEU A 84 3.24 -8.00 12.39
N PRO A 85 4.14 -7.15 11.87
CA PRO A 85 4.40 -5.83 12.42
C PRO A 85 3.14 -4.95 12.39
N GLU A 86 2.83 -4.27 13.49
CA GLU A 86 1.66 -3.39 13.59
C GLU A 86 1.78 -2.14 12.72
N SER A 87 2.99 -1.69 12.45
CA SER A 87 3.29 -0.51 11.64
C SER A 87 2.99 -0.66 10.14
N LEU A 88 2.75 -1.88 9.65
CA LEU A 88 2.62 -2.22 8.22
C LEU A 88 1.16 -2.51 7.81
N LEU A 89 0.24 -1.64 8.19
CA LEU A 89 -1.20 -1.82 7.98
C LEU A 89 -1.67 -1.91 6.52
N PRO A 90 -1.15 -1.12 5.56
CA PRO A 90 -1.73 -1.06 4.22
C PRO A 90 -1.77 -2.39 3.47
N TYR A 91 -0.74 -3.23 3.69
CA TYR A 91 -0.60 -4.52 2.97
C TYR A 91 -0.81 -5.74 3.89
N ARG A 92 -1.44 -5.55 5.04
CA ARG A 92 -1.58 -6.60 6.06
C ARG A 92 -2.22 -7.88 5.54
N SER A 93 -3.24 -7.79 4.69
CA SER A 93 -3.88 -8.98 4.10
C SER A 93 -2.92 -9.75 3.20
N ILE A 94 -2.03 -9.08 2.45
CA ILE A 94 -1.01 -9.72 1.62
C ILE A 94 -0.04 -10.50 2.51
N TYR A 95 0.45 -9.90 3.58
CA TYR A 95 1.38 -10.56 4.50
C TYR A 95 0.73 -11.74 5.23
N LEU A 96 -0.54 -11.55 5.67
CA LEU A 96 -1.31 -12.61 6.29
C LEU A 96 -1.40 -13.84 5.37
N PHE A 97 -1.92 -13.67 4.16
CA PHE A 97 -2.12 -14.79 3.25
C PHE A 97 -0.80 -15.39 2.73
N MET A 98 0.26 -14.59 2.59
CA MET A 98 1.59 -15.12 2.29
C MET A 98 2.10 -16.02 3.41
N GLY A 99 1.99 -15.60 4.66
CA GLY A 99 2.36 -16.40 5.84
C GLY A 99 1.53 -17.68 5.98
N LEU A 100 0.21 -17.60 5.74
CA LEU A 100 -0.68 -18.76 5.71
C LEU A 100 -0.26 -19.75 4.61
N GLY A 101 0.11 -19.27 3.43
CA GLY A 101 0.63 -20.07 2.33
C GLY A 101 1.95 -20.78 2.66
N MET A 102 2.81 -20.13 3.44
CA MET A 102 4.04 -20.76 3.98
C MET A 102 3.76 -21.84 5.03
N GLY A 103 2.50 -22.11 5.34
CA GLY A 103 2.10 -23.10 6.37
C GLY A 103 2.33 -22.60 7.80
N LYS A 104 2.46 -21.29 8.02
CA LYS A 104 2.71 -20.71 9.34
C LYS A 104 1.42 -20.36 10.07
N THR A 105 1.48 -20.33 11.41
CA THR A 105 0.47 -19.67 12.22
C THR A 105 0.80 -18.18 12.27
N VAL A 106 -0.08 -17.37 11.69
CA VAL A 106 0.12 -15.92 11.59
C VAL A 106 -0.61 -15.24 12.72
N THR A 107 0.10 -14.41 13.48
CA THR A 107 -0.46 -13.63 14.60
C THR A 107 -0.27 -12.14 14.37
N ALA A 108 -1.12 -11.34 15.00
CA ALA A 108 -0.92 -9.90 15.10
C ALA A 108 -1.59 -9.44 16.41
N ARG A 109 -0.89 -8.59 17.18
CA ARG A 109 -1.36 -8.14 18.50
C ARG A 109 -2.72 -7.44 18.48
N SER A 110 -3.00 -6.73 17.39
CA SER A 110 -4.22 -5.91 17.25
C SER A 110 -5.19 -6.46 16.21
N ILE A 111 -5.29 -7.80 16.09
CA ILE A 111 -6.30 -8.40 15.21
C ILE A 111 -7.63 -8.54 15.97
N SER A 112 -8.69 -7.89 15.50
CA SER A 112 -10.00 -7.99 16.10
C SER A 112 -10.71 -9.29 15.72
N GLU A 113 -11.69 -9.71 16.53
CA GLU A 113 -12.55 -10.87 16.21
C GLU A 113 -13.19 -10.71 14.83
N LYS A 114 -13.63 -9.50 14.49
CA LYS A 114 -14.22 -9.21 13.18
C LYS A 114 -13.22 -9.42 12.04
N GLN A 115 -11.98 -8.96 12.18
CA GLN A 115 -10.92 -9.17 11.18
C GLN A 115 -10.57 -10.66 11.03
N ILE A 116 -10.62 -11.43 12.12
CA ILE A 116 -10.45 -12.89 12.09
C ILE A 116 -11.55 -13.52 11.24
N GLN A 117 -12.82 -13.18 11.49
CA GLN A 117 -13.96 -13.72 10.75
C GLN A 117 -13.93 -13.30 9.28
N ASP A 118 -13.53 -12.06 8.97
CA ASP A 118 -13.37 -11.57 7.60
C ASP A 118 -12.25 -12.32 6.85
N ALA A 119 -11.12 -12.61 7.50
CA ALA A 119 -10.03 -13.38 6.92
C ALA A 119 -10.45 -14.85 6.65
N ILE A 120 -11.20 -15.46 7.57
CA ILE A 120 -11.77 -16.81 7.40
C ILE A 120 -12.74 -16.82 6.22
N ALA A 121 -13.65 -15.84 6.15
CA ALA A 121 -14.61 -15.71 5.07
C ALA A 121 -13.92 -15.46 3.72
N GLN A 122 -12.89 -14.62 3.70
CA GLN A 122 -12.07 -14.37 2.52
C GLN A 122 -11.36 -15.63 2.04
N GLY A 123 -10.71 -16.37 2.95
CA GLY A 123 -10.08 -17.65 2.65
C GLY A 123 -11.06 -18.65 2.01
N LYS A 124 -12.25 -18.79 2.59
CA LYS A 124 -13.30 -19.68 2.08
C LYS A 124 -13.70 -19.37 0.63
N ARG A 125 -13.82 -18.08 0.26
CA ARG A 125 -14.14 -17.69 -1.13
C ARG A 125 -13.06 -18.12 -2.13
N MET A 126 -11.81 -18.21 -1.67
CA MET A 126 -10.63 -18.59 -2.46
C MET A 126 -10.30 -20.08 -2.39
N GLY A 127 -11.11 -20.91 -1.71
CA GLY A 127 -10.83 -22.32 -1.50
C GLY A 127 -9.83 -22.61 -0.37
N ILE A 128 -9.50 -21.61 0.45
CA ILE A 128 -8.56 -21.77 1.58
C ILE A 128 -9.37 -21.92 2.87
N THR A 129 -9.19 -23.04 3.55
CA THR A 129 -9.74 -23.23 4.90
C THR A 129 -8.78 -22.61 5.90
N VAL A 130 -9.23 -21.53 6.52
CA VAL A 130 -8.50 -20.77 7.55
C VAL A 130 -9.18 -21.01 8.90
N GLU A 131 -8.41 -21.32 9.92
CA GLU A 131 -8.87 -21.56 11.29
C GLU A 131 -8.22 -20.59 12.25
N ALA A 132 -9.00 -20.13 13.23
CA ALA A 132 -8.49 -19.40 14.38
C ALA A 132 -7.84 -20.38 15.37
N VAL A 133 -6.64 -20.09 15.83
CA VAL A 133 -5.88 -20.92 16.77
C VAL A 133 -5.45 -20.04 17.94
N GLN A 134 -5.65 -20.54 19.15
CA GLN A 134 -5.13 -19.86 20.33
C GLN A 134 -3.62 -20.11 20.47
N VAL A 135 -2.85 -19.05 20.61
CA VAL A 135 -1.41 -19.10 20.80
C VAL A 135 -1.06 -18.15 21.95
N ASP A 136 -0.71 -18.72 23.07
CA ASP A 136 -0.56 -17.99 24.35
C ASP A 136 -1.79 -17.08 24.59
N ASP A 137 -1.57 -15.79 24.80
CA ASP A 137 -2.66 -14.82 25.03
C ASP A 137 -3.20 -14.18 23.74
N MET A 138 -2.81 -14.69 22.57
CA MET A 138 -3.18 -14.13 21.26
C MET A 138 -3.96 -15.13 20.43
N THR A 139 -4.87 -14.63 19.59
CA THR A 139 -5.48 -15.43 18.53
C THR A 139 -4.63 -15.34 17.26
N GLY A 140 -4.23 -16.47 16.73
CA GLY A 140 -3.56 -16.61 15.43
C GLY A 140 -4.47 -17.21 14.38
N LEU A 141 -4.07 -17.14 13.13
CA LEU A 141 -4.74 -17.76 11.99
C LEU A 141 -3.82 -18.79 11.33
N ARG A 142 -4.37 -19.92 10.93
CA ARG A 142 -3.67 -21.01 10.22
C ARG A 142 -4.50 -21.50 9.06
N ALA A 143 -3.84 -21.72 7.91
CA ALA A 143 -4.48 -22.45 6.80
C ALA A 143 -4.32 -23.95 7.01
N THR A 144 -5.42 -24.71 6.94
CA THR A 144 -5.45 -26.15 7.16
C THR A 144 -5.69 -26.93 5.88
N TYR A 145 -6.34 -26.33 4.89
CA TYR A 145 -6.65 -26.96 3.62
C TYR A 145 -6.76 -25.93 2.49
N PHE A 146 -6.40 -26.33 1.27
CA PHE A 146 -6.59 -25.55 0.05
C PHE A 146 -7.20 -26.41 -1.06
N ASP A 147 -8.34 -25.95 -1.58
CA ASP A 147 -9.02 -26.56 -2.73
C ASP A 147 -8.80 -25.69 -3.98
N SER A 148 -7.86 -26.10 -4.82
CA SER A 148 -7.55 -25.39 -6.07
C SER A 148 -8.75 -25.36 -7.03
N GLY A 149 -9.62 -26.38 -7.02
CA GLY A 149 -10.80 -26.42 -7.87
C GLY A 149 -11.81 -25.31 -7.56
N ILE A 150 -11.93 -24.89 -6.29
CA ILE A 150 -12.72 -23.71 -5.91
C ILE A 150 -12.08 -22.46 -6.49
N ALA A 151 -10.77 -22.26 -6.29
CA ALA A 151 -10.05 -21.10 -6.79
C ALA A 151 -10.11 -20.98 -8.33
N GLU A 152 -9.98 -22.11 -9.04
CA GLU A 152 -10.05 -22.16 -10.51
C GLU A 152 -11.46 -21.86 -11.06
N SER A 153 -12.51 -22.25 -10.36
CA SER A 153 -13.90 -22.09 -10.78
C SER A 153 -14.56 -20.81 -10.28
N ALA A 154 -14.00 -20.16 -9.27
CA ALA A 154 -14.57 -18.97 -8.67
C ALA A 154 -14.38 -17.74 -9.57
N ASN A 155 -15.39 -16.86 -9.59
CA ASN A 155 -15.22 -15.52 -10.10
C ASN A 155 -14.63 -14.63 -8.98
N ILE A 156 -13.30 -14.61 -8.90
CA ILE A 156 -12.56 -13.98 -7.80
C ILE A 156 -12.55 -12.47 -8.00
N GLY A 157 -12.94 -11.72 -6.97
CA GLY A 157 -12.81 -10.26 -6.93
C GLY A 157 -11.34 -9.82 -6.77
N GLU A 158 -11.07 -8.54 -7.01
CA GLU A 158 -9.69 -8.04 -7.07
C GLU A 158 -8.95 -8.12 -5.73
N ASP A 159 -9.62 -7.82 -4.60
CA ASP A 159 -9.02 -7.95 -3.26
C ASP A 159 -8.77 -9.42 -2.89
N ASP A 160 -9.69 -10.32 -3.24
CA ASP A 160 -9.51 -11.76 -3.04
C ASP A 160 -8.40 -12.31 -3.94
N CYS A 161 -8.25 -11.78 -5.18
CA CYS A 161 -7.15 -12.16 -6.07
C CYS A 161 -5.79 -11.84 -5.47
N THR A 162 -5.63 -10.65 -4.91
CA THR A 162 -4.36 -10.25 -4.30
C THR A 162 -4.01 -11.14 -3.11
N ALA A 163 -4.98 -11.49 -2.28
CA ALA A 163 -4.81 -12.41 -1.17
C ALA A 163 -4.49 -13.85 -1.64
N LEU A 164 -5.19 -14.34 -2.68
CA LEU A 164 -4.91 -15.65 -3.28
C LEU A 164 -3.50 -15.72 -3.87
N LEU A 165 -3.08 -14.70 -4.61
CA LEU A 165 -1.72 -14.63 -5.15
C LEU A 165 -0.66 -14.64 -4.04
N ALA A 166 -0.89 -13.93 -2.93
CA ALA A 166 0.00 -13.93 -1.78
C ALA A 166 0.07 -15.33 -1.13
N PHE A 167 -1.08 -16.00 -0.99
CA PHE A 167 -1.15 -17.37 -0.48
C PHE A 167 -0.40 -18.36 -1.39
N LEU A 168 -0.63 -18.33 -2.69
CA LEU A 168 0.05 -19.20 -3.65
C LEU A 168 1.55 -18.93 -3.69
N PHE A 169 1.96 -17.68 -3.57
CA PHE A 169 3.36 -17.31 -3.46
C PHE A 169 4.00 -17.94 -2.22
N GLY A 170 3.35 -17.83 -1.05
CA GLY A 170 3.81 -18.47 0.18
C GLY A 170 3.87 -20.00 0.08
N LYS A 171 2.87 -20.61 -0.57
CA LYS A 171 2.78 -22.06 -0.74
C LYS A 171 3.78 -22.60 -1.78
N GLY A 172 4.21 -21.77 -2.72
CA GLY A 172 5.09 -22.19 -3.82
C GLY A 172 4.37 -23.05 -4.83
N GLU A 173 3.11 -22.79 -5.11
CA GLU A 173 2.28 -23.57 -6.02
C GLU A 173 2.05 -22.91 -7.38
N LYS A 174 1.71 -23.74 -8.35
CA LYS A 174 1.28 -23.36 -9.68
C LYS A 174 -0.23 -23.47 -9.77
N LEU A 175 -0.88 -22.39 -10.25
CA LEU A 175 -2.32 -22.34 -10.45
C LEU A 175 -2.66 -21.48 -11.67
N THR A 176 -3.76 -21.84 -12.36
CA THR A 176 -4.37 -21.03 -13.40
C THR A 176 -5.82 -20.74 -13.00
N PHE A 177 -6.19 -19.46 -12.91
CA PHE A 177 -7.53 -19.06 -12.54
C PHE A 177 -7.97 -17.81 -13.30
N THR A 178 -9.26 -17.47 -13.23
CA THR A 178 -9.82 -16.30 -13.89
C THR A 178 -10.24 -15.23 -12.90
N ILE A 179 -10.06 -13.98 -13.28
CA ILE A 179 -10.44 -12.81 -12.48
C ILE A 179 -11.05 -11.72 -13.36
N THR A 180 -11.99 -10.98 -12.80
CA THR A 180 -12.54 -9.78 -13.41
C THR A 180 -11.79 -8.53 -12.97
N ASP A 181 -11.57 -7.61 -13.92
CA ASP A 181 -10.99 -6.27 -13.68
C ASP A 181 -9.61 -6.28 -12.97
N TYR A 182 -8.73 -7.21 -13.36
CA TYR A 182 -7.40 -7.36 -12.76
C TYR A 182 -6.46 -6.19 -13.08
N HIS A 183 -5.87 -5.59 -12.05
CA HIS A 183 -4.78 -4.63 -12.20
C HIS A 183 -3.43 -5.34 -12.34
N LEU A 184 -2.82 -5.19 -13.52
CA LEU A 184 -1.56 -5.85 -13.85
C LEU A 184 -0.36 -5.37 -13.01
N SER A 185 -0.42 -4.15 -12.47
CA SER A 185 0.65 -3.57 -11.66
C SER A 185 0.36 -3.78 -10.18
N THR A 186 0.93 -4.80 -9.59
CA THR A 186 0.87 -5.08 -8.15
C THR A 186 2.28 -5.25 -7.59
N PRO A 187 2.55 -4.82 -6.35
CA PRO A 187 3.89 -4.99 -5.75
C PRO A 187 4.30 -6.46 -5.67
N LEU A 188 3.35 -7.35 -5.40
CA LEU A 188 3.60 -8.79 -5.34
C LEU A 188 4.05 -9.37 -6.70
N ARG A 189 3.45 -8.91 -7.81
CA ARG A 189 3.85 -9.35 -9.16
C ARG A 189 5.27 -8.91 -9.49
N GLN A 190 5.62 -7.67 -9.13
CA GLN A 190 6.95 -7.12 -9.36
C GLN A 190 8.01 -7.86 -8.54
N LEU A 191 7.70 -8.13 -7.26
CA LEU A 191 8.56 -8.95 -6.40
C LEU A 191 8.73 -10.37 -6.96
N ALA A 192 7.65 -11.02 -7.39
CA ALA A 192 7.72 -12.35 -8.01
C ALA A 192 8.70 -12.34 -9.18
N GLY A 193 8.58 -11.36 -10.08
CA GLY A 193 9.50 -11.19 -11.22
C GLY A 193 10.95 -10.96 -10.78
N ALA A 194 11.18 -10.13 -9.77
CA ALA A 194 12.52 -9.87 -9.22
C ALA A 194 13.15 -11.13 -8.60
N LEU A 195 12.34 -11.99 -8.00
CA LEU A 195 12.77 -13.29 -7.46
C LEU A 195 12.82 -14.40 -8.52
N GLY A 196 12.57 -14.09 -9.82
CA GLY A 196 12.58 -15.07 -10.90
C GLY A 196 11.40 -16.04 -10.87
N LEU A 197 10.28 -15.66 -10.27
CA LEU A 197 9.04 -16.43 -10.22
C LEU A 197 8.07 -15.91 -11.29
N THR A 198 7.21 -16.80 -11.81
CA THR A 198 6.28 -16.43 -12.89
C THR A 198 4.90 -16.05 -12.35
N LEU A 199 4.46 -14.87 -12.72
CA LEU A 199 3.08 -14.41 -12.57
C LEU A 199 2.66 -13.67 -13.84
N ASN A 200 1.89 -14.35 -14.68
CA ASN A 200 1.38 -13.82 -15.94
C ASN A 200 -0.13 -13.64 -15.87
N ALA A 201 -0.62 -12.54 -16.41
CA ALA A 201 -2.04 -12.32 -16.59
C ALA A 201 -2.31 -11.95 -18.07
N LYS A 202 -3.22 -12.68 -18.69
CA LYS A 202 -3.63 -12.46 -20.08
C LYS A 202 -5.11 -12.17 -20.14
N LEU A 203 -5.52 -11.23 -20.98
CA LEU A 203 -6.94 -10.99 -21.22
C LEU A 203 -7.57 -12.25 -21.81
N SER A 204 -8.67 -12.71 -21.20
CA SER A 204 -9.44 -13.85 -21.73
C SER A 204 -10.08 -13.47 -23.06
N THR A 205 -9.78 -14.27 -24.10
CA THR A 205 -10.38 -14.12 -25.44
C THR A 205 -11.62 -14.99 -25.64
N SER A 206 -12.10 -15.66 -24.60
CA SER A 206 -13.27 -16.56 -24.66
C SER A 206 -14.63 -15.84 -24.72
N GLY A 207 -14.73 -14.81 -25.54
CA GLY A 207 -15.96 -14.11 -25.86
C GLY A 207 -15.80 -13.43 -27.20
N GLY A 208 -16.21 -14.14 -28.23
CA GLY A 208 -16.24 -13.82 -29.67
C GLY A 208 -15.77 -12.42 -30.11
N ASN A 209 -14.80 -12.43 -30.99
CA ASN A 209 -14.47 -11.50 -32.06
C ASN A 209 -14.25 -9.99 -31.78
N ASN A 210 -13.08 -9.52 -32.23
CA ASN A 210 -12.76 -8.17 -32.82
C ASN A 210 -13.38 -6.90 -32.19
N ASP A 211 -14.31 -7.00 -31.26
CA ASP A 211 -15.01 -5.86 -30.65
C ASP A 211 -14.18 -5.19 -29.53
N PHE A 212 -13.16 -5.91 -28.99
CA PHE A 212 -12.33 -5.41 -27.90
C PHE A 212 -11.44 -4.23 -28.32
N MET A 213 -10.79 -4.32 -29.47
CA MET A 213 -9.97 -3.21 -29.99
C MET A 213 -10.84 -2.01 -30.36
N ALA A 214 -12.03 -2.26 -30.89
CA ALA A 214 -13.01 -1.21 -31.17
C ALA A 214 -13.54 -0.55 -29.87
N LYS A 215 -13.79 -1.30 -28.79
CA LYS A 215 -14.20 -0.77 -27.49
C LYS A 215 -13.07 0.00 -26.79
N ARG A 216 -11.82 -0.46 -26.86
CA ARG A 216 -10.65 0.25 -26.35
C ARG A 216 -10.39 1.55 -27.09
N LEU A 217 -10.57 1.58 -28.42
CA LEU A 217 -10.47 2.79 -29.24
C LEU A 217 -11.61 3.78 -28.91
N ARG A 218 -12.84 3.31 -28.67
CA ARG A 218 -13.98 4.16 -28.23
C ARG A 218 -13.74 4.74 -26.82
N PHE A 219 -13.14 3.98 -25.90
CA PHE A 219 -12.75 4.45 -24.57
C PHE A 219 -11.68 5.56 -24.63
N LEU A 220 -10.68 5.41 -25.49
CA LEU A 220 -9.65 6.42 -25.74
C LEU A 220 -10.19 7.68 -26.45
N GLN A 221 -11.33 7.57 -27.15
CA GLN A 221 -11.99 8.69 -27.83
C GLN A 221 -13.01 9.46 -26.95
N GLY A 222 -13.10 9.17 -25.65
CA GLY A 222 -13.90 9.96 -24.69
C GLY A 222 -15.41 9.85 -24.83
N LYS A 223 -15.96 8.84 -25.51
CA LYS A 223 -17.41 8.61 -25.61
C LYS A 223 -17.93 7.86 -24.38
N GLN A 224 -19.03 8.39 -23.82
CA GLN A 224 -19.71 7.96 -22.58
C GLN A 224 -19.83 6.44 -22.41
N ARG A 225 -19.64 5.99 -21.16
CA ARG A 225 -19.94 4.62 -20.71
C ARG A 225 -21.43 4.33 -20.85
N ASP A 226 -21.77 3.41 -21.72
CA ASP A 226 -23.05 2.70 -21.64
C ASP A 226 -23.03 1.82 -20.38
N SER A 227 -24.14 1.82 -19.65
CA SER A 227 -24.35 1.13 -18.36
C SER A 227 -24.27 -0.42 -18.41
N SER A 228 -23.86 -0.98 -19.54
CA SER A 228 -23.62 -2.42 -19.77
C SER A 228 -22.13 -2.72 -19.96
N SER A 229 -21.24 -2.15 -19.14
CA SER A 229 -19.80 -2.49 -19.20
C SER A 229 -19.61 -3.94 -18.76
N GLN A 230 -19.41 -4.84 -19.73
CA GLN A 230 -18.91 -6.18 -19.44
C GLN A 230 -17.54 -6.04 -18.76
N SER A 231 -17.41 -6.61 -17.56
CA SER A 231 -16.16 -6.69 -16.84
C SER A 231 -15.12 -7.42 -17.69
N LEU A 232 -13.88 -6.91 -17.71
CA LEU A 232 -12.78 -7.57 -18.42
C LEU A 232 -12.35 -8.82 -17.63
N MET A 233 -12.36 -9.95 -18.27
CA MET A 233 -11.87 -11.19 -17.67
C MET A 233 -10.40 -11.41 -18.04
N TYR A 234 -9.60 -11.78 -17.06
CA TYR A 234 -8.20 -12.14 -17.24
C TYR A 234 -7.97 -13.57 -16.79
N VAL A 235 -7.15 -14.30 -17.53
CA VAL A 235 -6.58 -15.57 -17.10
C VAL A 235 -5.25 -15.27 -16.43
N VAL A 236 -5.13 -15.63 -15.16
CA VAL A 236 -3.91 -15.48 -14.38
C VAL A 236 -3.23 -16.85 -14.25
N GLU A 237 -1.99 -16.91 -14.69
CA GLU A 237 -1.12 -18.09 -14.58
C GLU A 237 -0.02 -17.78 -13.58
N THR A 238 0.09 -18.58 -12.53
CA THR A 238 1.18 -18.50 -11.55
C THR A 238 2.07 -19.72 -11.68
N ASP A 239 3.37 -19.52 -11.51
CA ASP A 239 4.32 -20.59 -11.27
C ASP A 239 5.31 -20.11 -10.20
N PHE A 240 4.97 -20.40 -8.97
CA PHE A 240 5.77 -20.09 -7.78
C PHE A 240 6.51 -21.33 -7.26
N SER A 241 6.54 -22.41 -8.03
CA SER A 241 7.21 -23.65 -7.62
C SER A 241 8.69 -23.41 -7.34
N LYS A 242 9.14 -23.90 -6.21
CA LYS A 242 10.55 -23.83 -5.79
C LYS A 242 11.38 -24.68 -6.76
N GLY A 243 12.14 -24.05 -7.64
CA GLY A 243 13.03 -24.77 -8.57
C GLY A 243 12.99 -24.32 -10.03
N ASN A 244 12.05 -23.47 -10.45
CA ASN A 244 12.12 -22.85 -11.78
C ASN A 244 13.12 -21.70 -11.78
N VAL A 245 14.40 -22.06 -11.69
CA VAL A 245 15.47 -21.22 -12.23
C VAL A 245 15.25 -21.19 -13.73
N THR A 246 14.78 -20.06 -14.27
CA THR A 246 14.70 -19.90 -15.73
C THR A 246 16.08 -20.19 -16.32
N ALA A 247 16.12 -20.93 -17.41
CA ALA A 247 17.33 -21.45 -18.05
C ALA A 247 18.31 -20.36 -18.59
N SER A 248 18.28 -19.14 -18.05
CA SER A 248 19.28 -18.10 -18.27
C SER A 248 20.39 -18.07 -17.19
N ASP A 249 20.24 -18.81 -16.09
CA ASP A 249 21.29 -18.97 -15.11
C ASP A 249 22.26 -20.05 -15.60
N ASN A 250 23.21 -19.64 -16.39
CA ASN A 250 24.43 -20.40 -16.65
C ASN A 250 25.06 -20.74 -15.28
N GLY A 251 25.29 -22.01 -15.01
CA GLY A 251 25.67 -22.74 -13.79
C GLY A 251 26.53 -22.10 -12.70
N ASP A 252 26.93 -20.82 -12.79
CA ASP A 252 27.76 -20.09 -11.81
C ASP A 252 26.94 -19.20 -10.82
N ASP A 253 25.63 -19.02 -11.03
CA ASP A 253 24.78 -18.15 -10.19
C ASP A 253 23.88 -18.90 -9.19
N ALA A 254 23.90 -20.23 -9.22
CA ALA A 254 23.14 -21.03 -8.26
C ALA A 254 23.65 -20.77 -6.83
N GLY A 255 22.88 -19.98 -6.07
CA GLY A 255 23.19 -19.66 -4.69
C GLY A 255 23.66 -18.23 -4.40
N LYS A 256 23.83 -17.39 -5.40
CA LYS A 256 24.08 -15.95 -5.15
C LYS A 256 22.80 -15.25 -4.66
N PRO A 257 22.92 -14.28 -3.74
CA PRO A 257 21.77 -13.50 -3.29
C PRO A 257 21.24 -12.61 -4.44
N VAL A 258 19.91 -12.48 -4.51
CA VAL A 258 19.25 -11.57 -5.45
C VAL A 258 19.28 -10.16 -4.88
N ASN A 259 19.76 -9.19 -5.66
CA ASN A 259 19.74 -7.80 -5.24
C ASN A 259 18.34 -7.20 -5.46
N ILE A 260 17.74 -6.71 -4.37
CA ILE A 260 16.43 -6.07 -4.36
C ILE A 260 16.62 -4.57 -4.11
N VAL A 261 16.09 -3.76 -5.00
CA VAL A 261 16.06 -2.30 -4.85
C VAL A 261 14.65 -1.89 -4.47
N ILE A 262 14.49 -1.30 -3.28
CA ILE A 262 13.21 -0.86 -2.73
C ILE A 262 12.92 0.58 -3.18
N PRO A 263 11.68 0.89 -3.60
CA PRO A 263 11.27 2.27 -3.88
C PRO A 263 11.12 3.10 -2.60
N GLY A 264 11.00 4.41 -2.76
CA GLY A 264 10.68 5.31 -1.66
C GLY A 264 9.30 5.04 -1.05
N ASP A 265 9.09 5.53 0.17
CA ASP A 265 7.84 5.35 0.92
C ASP A 265 6.67 6.09 0.24
N GLU A 266 5.71 5.32 -0.28
CA GLU A 266 4.54 5.83 -1.00
C GLU A 266 3.58 6.64 -0.12
N ILE A 267 3.58 6.38 1.20
CA ILE A 267 2.74 7.11 2.15
C ILE A 267 3.34 8.49 2.42
N LEU A 268 4.66 8.55 2.66
CA LEU A 268 5.35 9.81 2.84
C LEU A 268 5.34 10.64 1.55
N ALA A 269 5.50 9.99 0.39
CA ALA A 269 5.34 10.64 -0.91
C ALA A 269 3.97 11.32 -1.03
N ALA A 270 2.89 10.59 -0.72
CA ALA A 270 1.52 11.11 -0.75
C ALA A 270 1.35 12.32 0.16
N ALA A 271 1.92 12.27 1.38
CA ALA A 271 1.84 13.36 2.34
C ALA A 271 2.59 14.62 1.87
N LEU A 272 3.81 14.47 1.36
CA LEU A 272 4.62 15.60 0.87
C LEU A 272 4.04 16.21 -0.41
N ILE A 273 3.53 15.39 -1.33
CA ILE A 273 2.83 15.87 -2.54
C ILE A 273 1.56 16.62 -2.14
N THR A 274 0.78 16.09 -1.19
CA THR A 274 -0.39 16.77 -0.64
C THR A 274 -0.02 18.09 0.00
N LEU A 275 0.98 18.12 0.88
CA LEU A 275 1.49 19.34 1.51
C LEU A 275 1.84 20.41 0.47
N LYS A 276 2.60 20.01 -0.56
CA LYS A 276 3.00 20.94 -1.63
C LYS A 276 1.82 21.40 -2.48
N CYS A 277 0.83 20.56 -2.71
CA CYS A 277 -0.41 20.94 -3.39
C CYS A 277 -1.19 22.02 -2.59
N LEU A 278 -1.27 21.84 -1.26
CA LEU A 278 -1.94 22.80 -0.36
C LEU A 278 -1.17 24.11 -0.20
N ILE A 279 0.17 24.07 -0.25
CA ILE A 279 1.06 25.22 -0.07
C ILE A 279 1.97 25.37 -1.30
N PRO A 280 1.44 25.89 -2.43
CA PRO A 280 2.15 25.86 -3.71
C PRO A 280 3.35 26.82 -3.82
N LYS A 281 3.54 27.74 -2.85
CA LYS A 281 4.65 28.71 -2.87
C LYS A 281 5.98 27.99 -2.56
N GLY A 282 7.06 28.40 -3.27
CA GLY A 282 8.40 27.83 -3.21
C GLY A 282 8.60 26.74 -4.29
N GLU A 283 9.83 26.38 -4.57
CA GLU A 283 10.19 25.27 -5.44
C GLU A 283 10.48 24.04 -4.58
N PHE A 284 9.87 22.91 -4.90
CA PHE A 284 9.99 21.69 -4.13
C PHE A 284 9.99 20.47 -5.03
N GLU A 285 10.97 19.61 -4.83
CA GLU A 285 11.14 18.37 -5.55
C GLU A 285 11.21 17.20 -4.57
N ILE A 286 10.59 16.09 -4.94
CA ILE A 286 10.61 14.84 -4.17
C ILE A 286 11.17 13.77 -5.11
N SER A 287 12.29 13.14 -4.75
CA SER A 287 12.90 12.04 -5.51
C SER A 287 12.61 10.67 -4.87
N ASN A 288 12.93 9.62 -5.61
CA ASN A 288 12.63 8.23 -5.26
C ASN A 288 11.13 7.94 -5.06
N VAL A 289 10.25 8.69 -5.75
CA VAL A 289 8.80 8.50 -5.66
C VAL A 289 8.40 7.29 -6.51
N PRO A 290 7.70 6.28 -5.94
CA PRO A 290 7.19 5.17 -6.73
C PRO A 290 6.06 5.64 -7.67
N MET A 291 6.23 5.36 -8.98
CA MET A 291 5.33 5.83 -10.04
C MET A 291 4.25 4.81 -10.42
N GLU A 292 4.36 3.60 -9.91
CA GLU A 292 3.43 2.52 -10.21
C GLU A 292 2.01 2.82 -9.72
N ASN A 293 1.02 2.23 -10.38
CA ASN A 293 -0.38 2.49 -10.08
C ASN A 293 -0.74 2.17 -8.62
N TRP A 294 -0.18 1.10 -8.06
CA TRP A 294 -0.42 0.69 -6.68
C TRP A 294 0.08 1.69 -5.62
N ALA A 295 1.06 2.54 -5.98
CA ALA A 295 1.71 3.47 -5.06
C ALA A 295 1.35 4.96 -5.32
N SER A 296 0.58 5.27 -6.37
CA SER A 296 0.41 6.64 -6.85
C SER A 296 -1.02 7.17 -6.80
N GLN A 297 -1.90 6.56 -5.99
CA GLN A 297 -3.33 6.91 -5.97
C GLN A 297 -3.59 8.35 -5.51
N ALA A 298 -2.87 8.83 -4.48
CA ALA A 298 -2.97 10.22 -4.04
C ALA A 298 -2.51 11.19 -5.14
N MET A 299 -1.42 10.88 -5.83
CA MET A 299 -0.91 11.67 -6.95
C MET A 299 -1.91 11.70 -8.12
N GLN A 300 -2.53 10.55 -8.44
CA GLN A 300 -3.57 10.48 -9.47
C GLN A 300 -4.82 11.26 -9.07
N PHE A 301 -5.21 11.21 -7.79
CA PHE A 301 -6.31 11.99 -7.26
C PHE A 301 -6.02 13.49 -7.41
N ILE A 302 -4.84 13.94 -6.99
CA ILE A 302 -4.39 15.33 -7.08
C ILE A 302 -4.44 15.81 -8.55
N LYS A 303 -3.95 15.01 -9.49
CA LYS A 303 -4.08 15.32 -10.94
C LYS A 303 -5.55 15.48 -11.38
N LYS A 304 -6.45 14.67 -10.85
CA LYS A 304 -7.90 14.77 -11.13
C LYS A 304 -8.54 16.02 -10.53
N THR A 305 -7.97 16.63 -9.49
CA THR A 305 -8.45 17.89 -8.90
C THR A 305 -7.95 19.15 -9.64
N ASP A 306 -7.37 18.97 -10.82
CA ASP A 306 -6.77 20.02 -11.66
C ASP A 306 -5.46 20.63 -11.13
N CYS A 307 -4.84 19.99 -10.13
CA CYS A 307 -3.46 20.29 -9.76
C CYS A 307 -2.48 19.68 -10.77
N LYS A 308 -1.54 20.50 -11.23
CA LYS A 308 -0.53 20.05 -12.20
C LYS A 308 0.70 19.52 -11.47
N LEU A 309 1.10 18.31 -11.85
CA LEU A 309 2.31 17.66 -11.38
C LEU A 309 3.26 17.48 -12.57
N ASN A 310 4.54 17.77 -12.39
CA ASN A 310 5.58 17.30 -13.29
C ASN A 310 6.19 16.05 -12.68
N THR A 311 6.37 15.04 -13.52
CA THR A 311 6.98 13.78 -13.13
C THR A 311 8.12 13.47 -14.11
N HIS A 312 9.22 12.98 -13.58
CA HIS A 312 10.37 12.51 -14.35
C HIS A 312 10.72 11.10 -13.87
N ASP A 313 10.88 10.16 -14.78
CA ASP A 313 11.28 8.78 -14.44
C ASP A 313 12.79 8.74 -14.25
N ASP A 314 13.26 8.35 -13.05
CA ASP A 314 14.67 8.33 -12.70
C ASP A 314 15.29 6.93 -12.84
N GLY A 315 14.45 5.88 -12.89
CA GLY A 315 14.92 4.51 -13.04
C GLY A 315 13.93 3.45 -12.58
N LYS A 316 14.41 2.21 -12.57
CA LYS A 316 13.61 1.04 -12.14
C LYS A 316 14.13 0.48 -10.83
N THR A 317 13.20 0.13 -9.96
CA THR A 317 13.42 -0.67 -8.75
C THR A 317 12.89 -2.09 -8.98
N SER A 318 13.05 -2.96 -7.99
CA SER A 318 12.44 -4.30 -8.01
C SER A 318 10.92 -4.27 -7.90
N PHE A 319 10.34 -3.10 -7.58
CA PHE A 319 8.89 -2.87 -7.46
C PHE A 319 8.35 -1.89 -8.51
N GLY A 320 9.07 -1.68 -9.61
CA GLY A 320 8.66 -0.84 -10.72
C GLY A 320 9.45 0.47 -10.85
N VAL A 321 8.87 1.42 -11.56
CA VAL A 321 9.51 2.71 -11.86
C VAL A 321 9.46 3.64 -10.66
N CYS A 322 10.58 4.30 -10.38
CA CYS A 322 10.68 5.45 -9.48
C CYS A 322 11.05 6.71 -10.24
N GLY A 323 10.71 7.84 -9.66
CA GLY A 323 10.99 9.12 -10.31
C GLY A 323 10.98 10.30 -9.35
N THR A 324 11.16 11.47 -9.93
CA THR A 324 11.10 12.76 -9.26
C THR A 324 9.78 13.45 -9.56
N VAL A 325 9.15 14.01 -8.52
CA VAL A 325 7.88 14.75 -8.60
C VAL A 325 8.07 16.17 -8.16
N SER A 326 7.56 17.12 -8.95
CA SER A 326 7.34 18.50 -8.52
C SER A 326 5.88 18.91 -8.75
N VAL A 327 5.34 19.70 -7.81
CA VAL A 327 3.93 20.12 -7.84
C VAL A 327 3.84 21.55 -8.33
N LYS A 328 3.03 21.78 -9.36
CA LYS A 328 2.61 23.11 -9.81
C LYS A 328 1.21 23.40 -9.28
N LYS A 329 0.94 24.68 -9.06
CA LYS A 329 -0.36 25.16 -8.54
C LYS A 329 -1.54 24.67 -9.41
N GLY A 330 -2.62 24.31 -8.74
CA GLY A 330 -3.95 24.11 -9.32
C GLY A 330 -5.04 24.58 -8.37
N ASP A 331 -6.26 24.75 -8.87
CA ASP A 331 -7.37 25.31 -8.07
C ASP A 331 -8.10 24.28 -7.19
N GLY A 332 -7.77 23.00 -7.31
CA GLY A 332 -8.31 21.90 -6.51
C GLY A 332 -9.85 21.83 -6.52
N TYR A 333 -10.42 20.89 -7.29
CA TYR A 333 -11.86 20.65 -7.32
C TYR A 333 -12.22 19.27 -6.78
N GLY A 334 -13.32 19.20 -6.04
CA GLY A 334 -13.85 17.94 -5.51
C GLY A 334 -14.12 16.90 -6.60
N ARG A 335 -13.93 15.62 -6.27
CA ARG A 335 -14.06 14.48 -7.20
C ARG A 335 -14.77 13.31 -6.56
N LYS A 336 -15.36 12.46 -7.40
CA LYS A 336 -15.88 11.15 -7.00
C LYS A 336 -14.82 10.10 -7.32
N VAL A 337 -14.50 9.26 -6.34
CA VAL A 337 -13.48 8.21 -6.44
C VAL A 337 -14.06 6.87 -5.97
N ARG A 338 -13.77 5.82 -6.71
CA ARG A 338 -13.97 4.43 -6.30
C ARG A 338 -12.60 3.93 -5.83
N CYS A 339 -12.53 3.48 -4.58
CA CYS A 339 -11.27 3.09 -3.92
C CYS A 339 -11.07 1.57 -3.94
N ALA A 340 -11.18 0.97 -5.12
CA ALA A 340 -10.94 -0.44 -5.33
C ALA A 340 -9.79 -0.66 -6.33
N PRO A 341 -8.91 -1.64 -6.08
CA PRO A 341 -8.84 -2.46 -4.85
C PRO A 341 -8.31 -1.65 -3.66
N LEU A 342 -8.88 -1.91 -2.49
CA LEU A 342 -8.65 -1.09 -1.30
C LEU A 342 -7.17 -1.00 -0.89
N TYR A 343 -6.39 -2.08 -1.04
CA TYR A 343 -4.97 -2.08 -0.66
C TYR A 343 -4.13 -0.99 -1.35
N GLN A 344 -4.53 -0.54 -2.55
CA GLN A 344 -3.85 0.55 -3.25
C GLN A 344 -4.17 1.93 -2.65
N TYR A 345 -5.29 2.04 -1.95
CA TYR A 345 -5.81 3.32 -1.46
C TYR A 345 -5.58 3.52 0.02
N ILE A 346 -5.63 2.45 0.83
CA ILE A 346 -5.71 2.54 2.28
C ILE A 346 -4.61 3.43 2.89
N GLY A 347 -3.36 3.27 2.50
CA GLY A 347 -2.24 4.07 2.99
C GLY A 347 -2.26 5.53 2.51
N GLN A 348 -2.91 5.82 1.39
CA GLN A 348 -2.92 7.14 0.76
C GLN A 348 -4.28 7.86 0.89
N LEU A 349 -5.33 7.14 1.32
CA LEU A 349 -6.68 7.68 1.48
C LEU A 349 -6.74 8.92 2.39
N PRO A 350 -6.05 8.98 3.55
CA PRO A 350 -6.05 10.19 4.37
C PRO A 350 -5.48 11.41 3.64
N CYS A 351 -4.43 11.25 2.84
CA CYS A 351 -3.87 12.32 2.01
C CYS A 351 -4.85 12.79 0.93
N MET A 352 -5.60 11.84 0.33
CA MET A 352 -6.65 12.18 -0.62
C MET A 352 -7.81 12.91 0.07
N ALA A 353 -8.20 12.51 1.27
CA ALA A 353 -9.22 13.17 2.06
C ALA A 353 -8.80 14.59 2.48
N VAL A 354 -7.56 14.77 2.92
CA VAL A 354 -6.99 16.10 3.21
C VAL A 354 -6.96 16.97 1.96
N THR A 355 -6.52 16.43 0.81
CA THR A 355 -6.59 17.17 -0.46
C THR A 355 -8.03 17.58 -0.80
N ALA A 356 -9.00 16.67 -0.61
CA ALA A 356 -10.42 16.94 -0.85
C ALA A 356 -10.98 18.00 0.11
N ALA A 357 -10.55 17.99 1.39
CA ALA A 357 -10.97 18.96 2.39
C ALA A 357 -10.60 20.41 2.00
N PHE A 358 -9.47 20.61 1.32
CA PHE A 358 -9.04 21.94 0.84
C PHE A 358 -9.38 22.18 -0.65
N SER A 359 -10.16 21.31 -1.29
CA SER A 359 -10.63 21.47 -2.68
C SER A 359 -12.02 22.10 -2.71
N GLN A 360 -12.33 22.86 -3.79
CA GLN A 360 -13.66 23.45 -3.95
C GLN A 360 -14.72 22.39 -4.28
N GLY A 361 -15.88 22.46 -3.61
CA GLY A 361 -17.01 21.59 -3.88
C GLY A 361 -16.94 20.24 -3.17
N LYS A 362 -17.73 19.28 -3.66
CA LYS A 362 -17.93 17.98 -3.00
C LYS A 362 -17.02 16.89 -3.55
N SER A 363 -16.42 16.14 -2.65
CA SER A 363 -15.72 14.89 -2.94
C SER A 363 -16.45 13.71 -2.34
N VAL A 364 -16.42 12.56 -3.03
CA VAL A 364 -17.07 11.32 -2.59
C VAL A 364 -16.09 10.16 -2.80
N PHE A 365 -15.77 9.48 -1.72
CA PHE A 365 -14.96 8.26 -1.74
C PHE A 365 -15.87 7.07 -1.45
N ARG A 366 -15.86 6.06 -2.33
CA ARG A 366 -16.68 4.85 -2.26
C ARG A 366 -15.84 3.59 -2.30
N GLU A 367 -16.50 2.46 -2.00
CA GLU A 367 -15.88 1.12 -1.96
C GLU A 367 -14.86 0.99 -0.82
N LEU A 368 -15.14 1.66 0.29
CA LEU A 368 -14.37 1.63 1.53
C LEU A 368 -14.98 0.70 2.59
N GLY A 369 -15.99 -0.10 2.25
CA GLY A 369 -16.73 -0.93 3.20
C GLY A 369 -15.87 -1.87 4.04
N VAL A 370 -14.76 -2.36 3.47
CA VAL A 370 -13.80 -3.21 4.20
C VAL A 370 -13.15 -2.47 5.38
N LEU A 371 -13.01 -1.13 5.33
CA LEU A 371 -12.48 -0.36 6.46
C LEU A 371 -13.36 -0.44 7.70
N ARG A 372 -14.66 -0.76 7.53
CA ARG A 372 -15.60 -0.99 8.64
C ARG A 372 -15.29 -2.25 9.45
N SER A 373 -14.48 -3.17 8.90
CA SER A 373 -14.02 -4.35 9.63
C SER A 373 -12.77 -4.11 10.48
N PHE A 374 -12.11 -2.97 10.30
CA PHE A 374 -10.93 -2.64 11.10
C PHE A 374 -11.34 -2.24 12.51
N GLU A 375 -10.45 -2.43 13.46
CA GLU A 375 -10.65 -2.00 14.84
C GLU A 375 -9.46 -1.12 15.26
N PRO A 376 -9.73 0.16 15.49
CA PRO A 376 -11.02 0.84 15.29
C PRO A 376 -11.41 0.97 13.81
N ASP A 377 -12.73 1.13 13.53
CA ASP A 377 -13.29 1.33 12.18
C ASP A 377 -12.52 2.43 11.43
N GLY A 378 -11.99 2.10 10.25
CA GLY A 378 -11.11 3.02 9.51
C GLY A 378 -11.84 4.23 8.92
N ILE A 379 -13.16 4.14 8.66
CA ILE A 379 -13.96 5.29 8.24
C ILE A 379 -14.20 6.21 9.44
N ASP A 380 -14.55 5.65 10.60
CA ASP A 380 -14.72 6.40 11.84
C ASP A 380 -13.42 7.10 12.27
N GLN A 381 -12.27 6.44 12.11
CA GLN A 381 -10.96 7.07 12.37
C GLN A 381 -10.73 8.29 11.50
N LEU A 382 -11.03 8.19 10.20
CA LEU A 382 -10.88 9.31 9.29
C LEU A 382 -11.86 10.44 9.65
N GLU A 383 -13.10 10.11 9.99
CA GLU A 383 -14.13 11.05 10.43
C GLU A 383 -13.71 11.80 11.68
N LYS A 384 -13.20 11.08 12.70
CA LYS A 384 -12.68 11.66 13.95
C LYS A 384 -11.56 12.68 13.71
N CYS A 385 -10.81 12.56 12.63
CA CYS A 385 -9.78 13.53 12.26
C CYS A 385 -10.35 14.71 11.44
N LEU A 386 -11.34 14.45 10.57
CA LEU A 386 -11.98 15.49 9.75
C LEU A 386 -12.85 16.45 10.57
N ARG A 387 -13.45 15.96 11.66
CA ARG A 387 -14.32 16.74 12.54
C ARG A 387 -13.57 17.88 13.26
N PRO A 388 -12.44 17.66 13.96
CA PRO A 388 -11.64 18.75 14.55
C PRO A 388 -11.08 19.72 13.51
N LEU A 389 -10.73 19.23 12.31
CA LEU A 389 -10.34 20.10 11.20
C LEU A 389 -11.47 21.02 10.74
N GLY A 390 -12.73 20.72 11.08
CA GLY A 390 -13.89 21.52 10.71
C GLY A 390 -14.44 21.23 9.32
N VAL A 391 -14.08 20.09 8.72
CA VAL A 391 -14.60 19.68 7.41
C VAL A 391 -16.06 19.27 7.51
N ARG A 392 -16.90 19.83 6.65
CA ARG A 392 -18.28 19.37 6.51
C ARG A 392 -18.31 18.04 5.77
N HIS A 393 -18.69 16.98 6.47
CA HIS A 393 -18.67 15.61 5.92
C HIS A 393 -19.87 14.79 6.38
N GLY A 394 -20.05 13.63 5.74
CA GLY A 394 -21.06 12.65 6.11
C GLY A 394 -20.60 11.26 5.70
N GLU A 395 -20.89 10.30 6.57
CA GLU A 395 -20.58 8.89 6.33
C GLU A 395 -21.61 8.22 5.42
N MET A 396 -21.15 7.19 4.74
CA MET A 396 -21.95 6.23 3.98
C MET A 396 -21.55 4.82 4.40
N PRO A 397 -22.40 3.80 4.20
CA PRO A 397 -22.06 2.42 4.55
C PRO A 397 -20.76 1.93 3.88
N ASP A 398 -20.47 2.41 2.68
CA ASP A 398 -19.33 2.06 1.83
C ASP A 398 -18.36 3.21 1.59
N GLY A 399 -18.41 4.29 2.40
CA GLY A 399 -17.55 5.42 2.11
C GLY A 399 -17.81 6.70 2.90
N ILE A 400 -17.31 7.82 2.35
CA ILE A 400 -17.45 9.14 2.95
C ILE A 400 -17.68 10.20 1.87
N VAL A 401 -18.54 11.18 2.17
CA VAL A 401 -18.72 12.40 1.38
C VAL A 401 -18.23 13.58 2.19
N MET A 402 -17.54 14.52 1.54
CA MET A 402 -17.08 15.75 2.17
C MET A 402 -17.22 16.95 1.25
N GLU A 403 -17.39 18.11 1.87
CA GLU A 403 -17.44 19.40 1.19
C GLU A 403 -16.21 20.21 1.62
N GLY A 404 -15.36 20.51 0.66
CA GLY A 404 -14.11 21.21 0.93
C GLY A 404 -14.30 22.70 1.11
N ALA A 405 -13.35 23.31 1.84
CA ALA A 405 -13.24 24.74 2.07
C ALA A 405 -11.80 25.21 1.80
N LYS A 406 -11.65 26.51 1.59
CA LYS A 406 -10.32 27.07 1.25
C LYS A 406 -9.37 27.10 2.43
N ASP A 407 -9.88 27.45 3.60
CA ASP A 407 -9.09 27.65 4.81
C ASP A 407 -9.83 27.05 6.02
N PHE A 408 -9.07 26.55 6.97
CA PHE A 408 -9.52 26.04 8.25
C PHE A 408 -8.64 26.66 9.36
N ASP A 409 -9.18 26.71 10.56
CA ASP A 409 -8.42 27.04 11.76
C ASP A 409 -7.49 25.86 12.16
N GLY A 410 -6.60 26.09 13.13
CA GLY A 410 -5.81 25.02 13.72
C GLY A 410 -6.69 24.02 14.48
N PHE A 411 -6.19 22.82 14.66
CA PHE A 411 -6.89 21.73 15.34
C PHE A 411 -5.91 20.87 16.14
N ASP A 412 -6.43 20.05 17.04
CA ASP A 412 -5.63 19.11 17.84
C ASP A 412 -6.15 17.67 17.68
N LEU A 413 -5.22 16.73 17.48
CA LEU A 413 -5.44 15.29 17.46
C LEU A 413 -4.56 14.65 18.53
N TRP A 414 -5.16 14.41 19.71
CA TRP A 414 -4.46 13.95 20.90
C TRP A 414 -4.30 12.43 20.96
N ASP A 415 -5.26 11.70 20.39
CA ASP A 415 -5.23 10.25 20.40
C ASP A 415 -4.16 9.71 19.44
N PRO A 416 -3.49 8.61 19.79
CA PRO A 416 -2.58 7.93 18.88
C PRO A 416 -3.28 7.54 17.57
N LEU A 417 -2.67 7.90 16.45
CA LEU A 417 -3.20 7.63 15.12
C LEU A 417 -2.21 6.77 14.33
N PRO A 418 -2.69 5.87 13.45
CA PRO A 418 -1.82 5.20 12.49
C PRO A 418 -0.99 6.21 11.69
N ALA A 419 0.28 5.90 11.42
CA ALA A 419 1.24 6.80 10.80
C ALA A 419 0.72 7.46 9.51
N HIS A 420 0.00 6.69 8.66
CA HIS A 420 -0.56 7.19 7.39
C HIS A 420 -1.69 8.22 7.58
N ILE A 421 -2.44 8.13 8.68
CA ILE A 421 -3.44 9.14 9.03
C ILE A 421 -2.74 10.37 9.62
N ALA A 422 -1.89 10.15 10.62
CA ALA A 422 -1.21 11.22 11.33
C ALA A 422 -0.40 12.12 10.38
N VAL A 423 0.39 11.54 9.45
CA VAL A 423 1.21 12.32 8.50
C VAL A 423 0.36 13.14 7.52
N ALA A 424 -0.80 12.64 7.11
CA ALA A 424 -1.72 13.37 6.25
C ALA A 424 -2.31 14.60 6.98
N PHE A 425 -2.67 14.45 8.26
CA PHE A 425 -3.18 15.56 9.06
C PHE A 425 -2.09 16.53 9.51
N CYS A 426 -0.82 16.11 9.55
CA CYS A 426 0.30 17.05 9.64
C CYS A 426 0.35 17.99 8.41
N ALA A 427 0.15 17.46 7.20
CA ALA A 427 0.08 18.29 5.99
C ALA A 427 -1.11 19.27 6.04
N ALA A 428 -2.28 18.83 6.56
CA ALA A 428 -3.42 19.72 6.80
C ALA A 428 -3.09 20.84 7.80
N GLY A 429 -2.47 20.50 8.94
CA GLY A 429 -2.12 21.46 9.98
C GLY A 429 -1.14 22.53 9.53
N LEU A 430 -0.17 22.17 8.67
CA LEU A 430 0.76 23.13 8.07
C LEU A 430 0.06 24.13 7.13
N LYS A 431 -1.07 23.76 6.54
CA LYS A 431 -1.90 24.62 5.69
C LYS A 431 -2.87 25.49 6.48
N CYS A 432 -3.35 25.06 7.64
CA CYS A 432 -4.31 25.76 8.48
C CYS A 432 -3.84 27.18 8.86
N LEU A 433 -4.76 28.02 9.34
CA LEU A 433 -4.47 29.39 9.75
C LEU A 433 -3.91 29.47 11.17
N GLY A 434 -4.29 28.52 12.04
CA GLY A 434 -3.88 28.44 13.43
C GLY A 434 -2.85 27.32 13.67
N LYS A 435 -2.41 27.19 14.94
CA LYS A 435 -1.54 26.10 15.38
C LYS A 435 -2.29 24.78 15.41
N THR A 436 -1.58 23.71 15.15
CA THR A 436 -2.11 22.35 15.14
C THR A 436 -1.19 21.43 15.92
N SER A 437 -1.76 20.50 16.68
CA SER A 437 -1.02 19.43 17.36
C SER A 437 -1.49 18.07 16.89
N VAL A 438 -0.55 17.19 16.55
CA VAL A 438 -0.84 15.80 16.10
C VAL A 438 -0.02 14.83 16.93
N ALA A 439 -0.64 13.74 17.39
CA ALA A 439 0.08 12.66 18.05
C ALA A 439 1.14 12.05 17.13
N ASP A 440 2.35 11.82 17.64
CA ASP A 440 3.56 11.55 16.84
C ASP A 440 4.14 10.14 17.01
N GLU A 441 3.64 9.34 17.94
CA GLU A 441 4.24 8.04 18.29
C GLU A 441 4.50 7.16 17.06
N HIS A 442 3.52 7.02 16.18
CA HIS A 442 3.65 6.21 14.99
C HIS A 442 4.37 6.92 13.83
N ILE A 443 4.37 8.27 13.82
CA ILE A 443 5.18 9.04 12.86
C ILE A 443 6.65 8.86 13.19
N ALA A 444 7.04 9.07 14.45
CA ALA A 444 8.43 8.93 14.88
C ALA A 444 8.95 7.50 14.72
N ALA A 445 8.11 6.50 14.97
CA ALA A 445 8.46 5.09 14.74
C ALA A 445 8.72 4.79 13.25
N ARG A 446 7.90 5.34 12.35
CA ARG A 446 8.05 5.09 10.90
C ARG A 446 9.06 6.00 10.23
N TRP A 447 9.06 7.28 10.58
CA TRP A 447 9.94 8.33 10.03
C TRP A 447 10.61 9.13 11.14
N PRO A 448 11.70 8.65 11.74
CA PRO A 448 12.36 9.30 12.90
C PRO A 448 12.77 10.76 12.67
N ASN A 449 13.07 11.11 11.42
CA ASN A 449 13.52 12.45 11.03
C ASN A 449 12.39 13.34 10.50
N PHE A 450 11.11 12.96 10.65
CA PHE A 450 9.99 13.69 10.06
C PHE A 450 9.92 15.16 10.48
N GLU A 451 10.01 15.46 11.78
CA GLU A 451 9.98 16.85 12.28
C GLU A 451 11.14 17.68 11.75
N THR A 452 12.34 17.12 11.73
CA THR A 452 13.54 17.78 11.18
C THR A 452 13.32 18.11 9.71
N MET A 453 12.86 17.13 8.92
CA MET A 453 12.56 17.31 7.50
C MET A 453 11.52 18.40 7.29
N ILE A 454 10.41 18.43 8.05
CA ILE A 454 9.37 19.48 7.91
C ILE A 454 9.94 20.85 8.25
N ASN A 455 10.78 20.96 9.27
CA ASN A 455 11.42 22.23 9.65
C ASN A 455 12.41 22.74 8.58
N GLU A 456 13.07 21.85 7.85
CA GLU A 456 14.00 22.19 6.77
C GLU A 456 13.28 22.65 5.50
N ILE A 457 12.15 22.02 5.15
CA ILE A 457 11.45 22.32 3.88
C ILE A 457 10.39 23.43 4.01
N CYS A 458 9.92 23.75 5.23
CA CYS A 458 8.85 24.72 5.47
C CYS A 458 9.39 26.08 5.94
N GLU A 459 9.00 27.14 5.25
CA GLU A 459 9.08 28.51 5.79
C GLU A 459 7.77 28.83 6.52
N PHE A 460 7.84 29.09 7.81
CA PHE A 460 6.65 29.33 8.62
C PHE A 460 6.21 30.78 8.57
N ARG A 461 4.92 31.05 8.82
CA ARG A 461 4.38 32.42 8.96
C ARG A 461 4.91 33.03 10.26
N ASN A 462 5.35 34.27 10.21
CA ASN A 462 5.63 35.06 11.42
C ASN A 462 4.32 35.20 12.21
N LYS A 463 4.44 35.22 13.54
CA LYS A 463 3.30 35.43 14.43
C LYS A 463 2.65 36.77 14.18
#